data_0565b4404ca5b517ad7fd34400ed5f82
#
_entry.id   0565b4404ca5b517ad7fd34400ed5f82
#
_cell.length_a   1.000
_cell.length_b   1.000
_cell.length_c   1.000
_cell.angle_alpha   90.00
_cell.angle_beta   90.00
_cell.angle_gamma   90.00
#
_symmetry.space_group_name_H-M   'P 1'
#
loop_
_entity.id
_entity.type
_entity.pdbx_description
1 polymer ?
#
loop_
_entity_poly.entity_id
_entity_poly.type
_entity_poly.pdbx_seq_one_letter_code
_entity_poly.pdbx_strand_id
1 'polypeptide(L)'
;MQPNGNGDGQIVDYQDVHPAVINPMDASPATFRAGLDRRKANRNTLMEWIRSSLVEGRDYGSIMIKGLRSKPTLLKAGSEKIIAMLGLIARFPNLKEYEDAVLDGKTLTYIILKCELHNQIGEVIGEGVGARSIEIQDNGDLNKSLKMSAKSAMIDATLRCAGISEIFTQDIEELPNYNPDHVETPHQMSPKSSELASEKQVAAVRALIVNPKVYPSEKRQIHEWIEDGLLRSKAKELLDYYYGISVLVEGAWTKTGHGELDRR
;
A
#
# COMPACT_ATOMS: atom_id res chain seq x y z
N MET A 1 20.64 -6.23 64.48
CA MET A 1 20.07 -6.92 63.28
C MET A 1 20.14 -5.96 62.13
N GLN A 2 21.09 -6.15 61.24
CA GLN A 2 21.15 -5.44 59.95
C GLN A 2 20.41 -6.24 58.91
N PRO A 3 19.78 -5.64 57.92
CA PRO A 3 19.61 -6.29 56.61
C PRO A 3 20.56 -5.68 55.59
N ASN A 4 21.48 -6.50 55.12
CA ASN A 4 22.22 -6.33 53.89
C ASN A 4 21.28 -6.47 52.70
N GLY A 5 21.37 -5.56 51.77
CA GLY A 5 20.73 -5.62 50.46
C GLY A 5 21.55 -4.85 49.46
N ASN A 6 22.71 -5.40 49.06
CA ASN A 6 23.45 -4.94 47.89
C ASN A 6 22.70 -5.36 46.63
N GLY A 7 22.00 -4.43 46.03
CA GLY A 7 21.58 -4.51 44.65
C GLY A 7 22.68 -3.87 43.78
N ASP A 8 23.64 -4.68 43.35
CA ASP A 8 24.61 -4.29 42.32
C ASP A 8 23.86 -4.09 40.98
N GLY A 9 23.34 -2.88 40.79
CA GLY A 9 22.99 -2.38 39.51
C GLY A 9 24.30 -2.20 38.67
N GLN A 10 24.63 -3.19 37.89
CA GLN A 10 25.69 -3.05 36.88
C GLN A 10 25.33 -1.86 35.98
N ILE A 11 25.98 -0.72 36.25
CA ILE A 11 26.02 0.41 35.33
C ILE A 11 26.80 -0.12 34.12
N VAL A 12 26.08 -0.43 33.05
CA VAL A 12 26.71 -0.75 31.76
C VAL A 12 27.41 0.55 31.31
N ASP A 13 28.71 0.60 31.43
CA ASP A 13 29.51 1.71 30.98
C ASP A 13 29.46 1.75 29.44
N TYR A 14 28.74 2.71 28.88
CA TYR A 14 28.61 2.94 27.45
C TYR A 14 29.87 3.55 26.80
N GLN A 15 31.03 3.45 27.45
CA GLN A 15 32.27 4.05 26.94
C GLN A 15 33.09 3.16 25.99
N ASP A 16 32.65 1.95 25.64
CA ASP A 16 33.23 1.21 24.50
C ASP A 16 32.57 1.63 23.17
N VAL A 17 32.58 2.91 22.89
CA VAL A 17 32.40 3.39 21.50
C VAL A 17 33.69 3.06 20.76
N HIS A 18 33.78 1.87 20.20
CA HIS A 18 34.81 1.58 19.21
C HIS A 18 34.72 2.67 18.13
N PRO A 19 35.85 3.33 17.79
CA PRO A 19 35.86 4.34 16.75
C PRO A 19 35.15 3.76 15.54
N ALA A 20 34.09 4.44 15.06
CA ALA A 20 33.32 3.99 13.93
C ALA A 20 34.28 3.71 12.78
N VAL A 21 34.34 2.47 12.34
CA VAL A 21 35.09 2.12 11.13
C VAL A 21 34.42 2.88 9.99
N ILE A 22 35.06 3.94 9.51
CA ILE A 22 34.50 4.85 8.51
C ILE A 22 34.11 4.09 7.24
N ASN A 23 34.93 3.09 6.87
CA ASN A 23 34.62 2.17 5.80
C ASN A 23 34.59 0.73 6.36
N PRO A 24 33.41 0.05 6.30
CA PRO A 24 33.32 -1.33 6.78
C PRO A 24 34.30 -2.31 6.13
N MET A 25 34.77 -2.01 4.91
CA MET A 25 35.76 -2.84 4.20
C MET A 25 37.16 -2.75 4.80
N ASP A 26 37.44 -1.71 5.61
CA ASP A 26 38.71 -1.54 6.29
C ASP A 26 38.78 -2.28 7.64
N ALA A 27 37.64 -2.87 8.05
CA ALA A 27 37.58 -3.69 9.26
C ALA A 27 38.37 -5.01 9.08
N SER A 28 38.90 -5.56 10.18
CA SER A 28 39.50 -6.87 10.13
C SER A 28 38.52 -7.93 9.60
N PRO A 29 38.93 -9.00 8.91
CA PRO A 29 38.05 -10.03 8.39
C PRO A 29 37.14 -10.65 9.46
N ALA A 30 37.61 -10.80 10.68
CA ALA A 30 36.82 -11.32 11.81
C ALA A 30 35.72 -10.35 12.22
N THR A 31 36.05 -9.06 12.39
CA THR A 31 35.13 -7.99 12.74
C THR A 31 34.07 -7.81 11.65
N PHE A 32 34.52 -7.82 10.38
CA PHE A 32 33.59 -7.70 9.25
C PHE A 32 32.60 -8.86 9.19
N ARG A 33 33.09 -10.12 9.37
CA ARG A 33 32.24 -11.31 9.40
C ARG A 33 31.20 -11.25 10.53
N ALA A 34 31.63 -10.94 11.76
CA ALA A 34 30.75 -10.78 12.90
C ALA A 34 29.67 -9.70 12.66
N GLY A 35 30.03 -8.60 11.98
CA GLY A 35 29.10 -7.56 11.55
C GLY A 35 28.07 -8.07 10.56
N LEU A 36 28.46 -8.87 9.56
CA LEU A 36 27.54 -9.47 8.61
C LEU A 36 26.61 -10.48 9.27
N ASP A 37 27.12 -11.33 10.14
CA ASP A 37 26.29 -12.34 10.86
C ASP A 37 25.23 -11.65 11.73
N ARG A 38 25.59 -10.59 12.44
CA ARG A 38 24.65 -9.78 13.23
C ARG A 38 23.59 -9.13 12.34
N ARG A 39 23.95 -8.51 11.22
CA ARG A 39 22.99 -7.90 10.28
C ARG A 39 22.05 -8.94 9.69
N LYS A 40 22.57 -10.13 9.35
CA LYS A 40 21.76 -11.25 8.86
C LYS A 40 20.74 -11.71 9.91
N ALA A 41 21.16 -11.86 11.16
CA ALA A 41 20.28 -12.23 12.26
C ALA A 41 19.18 -11.18 12.48
N ASN A 42 19.56 -9.89 12.55
CA ASN A 42 18.61 -8.78 12.71
C ASN A 42 17.60 -8.73 11.54
N ARG A 43 18.09 -8.91 10.30
CA ARG A 43 17.20 -8.97 9.13
C ARG A 43 16.20 -10.13 9.23
N ASN A 44 16.65 -11.33 9.60
CA ASN A 44 15.76 -12.48 9.77
C ASN A 44 14.66 -12.19 10.82
N THR A 45 15.04 -11.63 11.95
CA THR A 45 14.11 -11.22 13.01
C THR A 45 13.10 -10.18 12.51
N LEU A 46 13.56 -9.16 11.75
CA LEU A 46 12.67 -8.19 11.12
C LEU A 46 11.69 -8.86 10.15
N MET A 47 12.16 -9.79 9.34
CA MET A 47 11.32 -10.52 8.38
C MET A 47 10.28 -11.41 9.05
N GLU A 48 10.62 -12.05 10.16
CA GLU A 48 9.68 -12.82 10.99
C GLU A 48 8.62 -11.92 11.61
N TRP A 49 9.02 -10.77 12.15
CA TRP A 49 8.11 -9.78 12.68
C TRP A 49 7.15 -9.23 11.60
N ILE A 50 7.66 -8.88 10.41
CA ILE A 50 6.84 -8.42 9.29
C ILE A 50 5.76 -9.45 8.96
N ARG A 51 6.13 -10.73 8.80
CA ARG A 51 5.20 -11.81 8.47
C ARG A 51 4.14 -12.06 9.54
N SER A 52 4.49 -11.87 10.81
CA SER A 52 3.58 -12.12 11.93
C SER A 52 2.70 -10.92 12.29
N SER A 53 3.14 -9.69 12.00
CA SER A 53 2.53 -8.46 12.51
C SER A 53 1.81 -7.63 11.45
N LEU A 54 2.21 -7.73 10.18
CA LEU A 54 1.54 -7.03 9.10
C LEU A 54 0.37 -7.84 8.55
N VAL A 55 -0.75 -7.17 8.34
CA VAL A 55 -2.02 -7.75 7.90
C VAL A 55 -2.32 -7.34 6.46
N GLU A 56 -2.56 -8.34 5.59
CA GLU A 56 -2.97 -8.09 4.23
C GLU A 56 -4.30 -7.32 4.17
N GLY A 57 -4.42 -6.40 3.23
CA GLY A 57 -5.57 -5.53 3.06
C GLY A 57 -5.59 -4.31 3.98
N ARG A 58 -4.71 -4.23 5.00
CA ARG A 58 -4.58 -3.09 5.91
C ARG A 58 -3.18 -2.47 5.86
N ASP A 59 -2.16 -3.30 6.00
CA ASP A 59 -0.76 -2.89 6.11
C ASP A 59 -0.01 -3.05 4.79
N TYR A 60 -0.45 -3.98 3.97
CA TYR A 60 -0.02 -4.20 2.59
C TYR A 60 -1.18 -4.81 1.77
N GLY A 61 -1.07 -4.74 0.45
CA GLY A 61 -2.09 -5.31 -0.44
C GLY A 61 -1.50 -5.75 -1.77
N SER A 62 -2.24 -6.61 -2.47
CA SER A 62 -1.92 -7.01 -3.83
C SER A 62 -3.14 -6.78 -4.71
N ILE A 63 -2.92 -6.40 -5.96
CA ILE A 63 -3.99 -6.23 -6.94
C ILE A 63 -3.91 -7.34 -7.99
N MET A 64 -5.04 -7.61 -8.63
CA MET A 64 -5.09 -8.50 -9.79
C MET A 64 -4.87 -7.67 -11.05
N ILE A 65 -3.78 -7.95 -11.77
CA ILE A 65 -3.46 -7.32 -13.06
C ILE A 65 -3.55 -8.42 -14.12
N LYS A 66 -4.50 -8.31 -15.05
CA LYS A 66 -4.71 -9.29 -16.13
C LYS A 66 -4.82 -10.74 -15.63
N GLY A 67 -5.49 -10.94 -14.48
CA GLY A 67 -5.65 -12.26 -13.87
C GLY A 67 -4.45 -12.78 -13.09
N LEU A 68 -3.36 -12.02 -12.99
CA LEU A 68 -2.20 -12.34 -12.17
C LEU A 68 -2.16 -11.45 -10.94
N ARG A 69 -1.85 -12.04 -9.79
CA ARG A 69 -1.66 -11.29 -8.55
C ARG A 69 -0.35 -10.50 -8.62
N SER A 70 -0.42 -9.19 -8.37
CA SER A 70 0.78 -8.37 -8.30
C SER A 70 1.64 -8.74 -7.10
N LYS A 71 2.92 -8.32 -7.12
CA LYS A 71 3.74 -8.29 -5.92
C LYS A 71 3.03 -7.45 -4.86
N PRO A 72 3.09 -7.81 -3.55
CA PRO A 72 2.48 -7.01 -2.50
C PRO A 72 3.03 -5.59 -2.48
N THR A 73 2.15 -4.61 -2.33
CA THR A 73 2.51 -3.20 -2.14
C THR A 73 2.38 -2.84 -0.68
N LEU A 74 3.40 -2.21 -0.12
CA LEU A 74 3.36 -1.70 1.24
C LEU A 74 2.42 -0.48 1.29
N LEU A 75 1.48 -0.49 2.22
CA LEU A 75 0.55 0.62 2.45
C LEU A 75 1.07 1.53 3.57
N LYS A 76 0.48 2.73 3.69
CA LYS A 76 0.85 3.71 4.71
C LYS A 76 0.86 3.11 6.12
N ALA A 77 -0.18 2.37 6.52
CA ALA A 77 -0.27 1.75 7.84
C ALA A 77 0.86 0.74 8.10
N GLY A 78 1.23 -0.05 7.11
CA GLY A 78 2.36 -0.97 7.20
C GLY A 78 3.70 -0.26 7.33
N SER A 79 3.89 0.81 6.55
CA SER A 79 5.08 1.66 6.64
C SER A 79 5.22 2.29 8.03
N GLU A 80 4.16 2.90 8.57
CA GLU A 80 4.15 3.49 9.91
C GLU A 80 4.48 2.46 11.01
N LYS A 81 3.97 1.23 10.91
CA LYS A 81 4.30 0.15 11.84
C LYS A 81 5.78 -0.24 11.79
N ILE A 82 6.35 -0.37 10.60
CA ILE A 82 7.76 -0.72 10.42
C ILE A 82 8.64 0.41 10.98
N ILE A 83 8.35 1.67 10.66
CA ILE A 83 9.06 2.84 11.18
C ILE A 83 9.02 2.85 12.72
N ALA A 84 7.84 2.67 13.32
CA ALA A 84 7.68 2.64 14.77
C ALA A 84 8.45 1.48 15.42
N MET A 85 8.42 0.27 14.81
CA MET A 85 9.14 -0.88 15.32
C MET A 85 10.66 -0.71 15.26
N LEU A 86 11.16 -0.01 14.23
CA LEU A 86 12.58 0.33 14.11
C LEU A 86 12.99 1.51 15.00
N GLY A 87 12.05 2.14 15.72
CA GLY A 87 12.32 3.30 16.58
C GLY A 87 12.69 4.56 15.79
N LEU A 88 12.19 4.68 14.56
CA LEU A 88 12.48 5.80 13.66
C LEU A 88 11.35 6.83 13.65
N ILE A 89 11.69 8.05 13.25
CA ILE A 89 10.76 9.19 13.11
C ILE A 89 10.85 9.69 11.66
N ALA A 90 9.70 9.74 10.96
CA ALA A 90 9.63 10.31 9.62
C ALA A 90 9.52 11.84 9.67
N ARG A 91 10.32 12.52 8.87
CA ARG A 91 10.31 13.99 8.67
C ARG A 91 10.28 14.33 7.19
N PHE A 92 9.70 15.48 6.87
CA PHE A 92 9.61 16.00 5.51
C PHE A 92 10.31 17.37 5.45
N PRO A 93 11.63 17.40 5.25
CA PRO A 93 12.43 18.62 5.42
C PRO A 93 12.06 19.74 4.46
N ASN A 94 11.61 19.41 3.25
CA ASN A 94 11.24 20.39 2.23
C ASN A 94 9.74 20.74 2.18
N LEU A 95 8.94 20.28 3.16
CA LEU A 95 7.50 20.62 3.22
C LEU A 95 7.28 22.13 3.35
N LYS A 96 8.11 22.79 4.16
CA LYS A 96 8.03 24.23 4.39
C LYS A 96 8.17 25.07 3.13
N GLU A 97 8.94 24.62 2.14
CA GLU A 97 9.11 25.33 0.86
C GLU A 97 7.78 25.44 0.09
N TYR A 98 6.95 24.40 0.16
CA TYR A 98 5.61 24.39 -0.45
C TYR A 98 4.63 25.24 0.35
N GLU A 99 4.69 25.20 1.67
CA GLU A 99 3.87 26.07 2.54
C GLU A 99 4.17 27.54 2.25
N ASP A 100 5.43 27.94 2.22
CA ASP A 100 5.87 29.30 1.94
C ASP A 100 5.44 29.72 0.51
N ALA A 101 5.60 28.85 -0.49
CA ALA A 101 5.19 29.12 -1.86
C ALA A 101 3.69 29.39 -2.00
N VAL A 102 2.86 28.59 -1.30
CA VAL A 102 1.40 28.78 -1.30
C VAL A 102 1.01 30.07 -0.59
N LEU A 103 1.62 30.38 0.54
CA LEU A 103 1.39 31.63 1.28
C LEU A 103 1.79 32.87 0.46
N ASP A 104 2.83 32.77 -0.36
CA ASP A 104 3.26 33.79 -1.32
C ASP A 104 2.34 33.92 -2.55
N GLY A 105 1.26 33.12 -2.63
CA GLY A 105 0.33 33.12 -3.77
C GLY A 105 0.88 32.46 -5.04
N LYS A 106 1.95 31.66 -4.93
CA LYS A 106 2.51 30.93 -6.08
C LYS A 106 1.64 29.73 -6.45
N THR A 107 1.41 29.53 -7.73
CA THR A 107 0.71 28.33 -8.24
C THR A 107 1.69 27.17 -8.30
N LEU A 108 1.32 26.06 -7.67
CA LEU A 108 2.08 24.82 -7.70
C LEU A 108 1.52 23.89 -8.77
N THR A 109 2.38 23.32 -9.61
CA THR A 109 2.00 22.32 -10.62
C THR A 109 2.41 20.90 -10.21
N TYR A 110 3.51 20.80 -9.46
CA TYR A 110 4.06 19.54 -8.96
C TYR A 110 4.43 19.66 -7.49
N ILE A 111 4.33 18.54 -6.78
CA ILE A 111 4.86 18.36 -5.43
C ILE A 111 5.88 17.24 -5.47
N ILE A 112 7.09 17.51 -4.97
CA ILE A 112 8.16 16.52 -4.78
C ILE A 112 8.59 16.60 -3.32
N LEU A 113 8.12 15.65 -2.50
CA LEU A 113 8.48 15.60 -1.10
C LEU A 113 9.60 14.60 -0.86
N LYS A 114 10.53 15.00 0.00
CA LYS A 114 11.56 14.15 0.57
C LYS A 114 11.11 13.68 1.95
N CYS A 115 11.20 12.40 2.23
CA CYS A 115 11.02 11.84 3.55
C CYS A 115 12.37 11.40 4.10
N GLU A 116 12.71 11.85 5.29
CA GLU A 116 13.89 11.41 6.05
C GLU A 116 13.44 10.60 7.26
N LEU A 117 14.04 9.42 7.45
CA LEU A 117 13.85 8.59 8.63
C LEU A 117 15.00 8.85 9.60
N HIS A 118 14.67 9.43 10.75
CA HIS A 118 15.62 9.80 11.78
C HIS A 118 15.59 8.78 12.91
N ASN A 119 16.76 8.45 13.48
CA ASN A 119 16.86 7.72 14.74
C ASN A 119 16.59 8.64 15.94
N GLN A 120 16.65 8.07 17.16
CA GLN A 120 16.34 8.78 18.40
C GLN A 120 17.33 9.93 18.72
N ILE A 121 18.53 9.90 18.15
CA ILE A 121 19.54 10.94 18.31
C ILE A 121 19.53 11.97 17.17
N GLY A 122 18.57 11.86 16.24
CA GLY A 122 18.36 12.80 15.14
C GLY A 122 19.18 12.55 13.88
N GLU A 123 19.93 11.45 13.79
CA GLU A 123 20.65 11.09 12.56
C GLU A 123 19.69 10.54 11.50
N VAL A 124 19.95 10.90 10.25
CA VAL A 124 19.22 10.36 9.09
C VAL A 124 19.71 8.96 8.77
N ILE A 125 18.83 7.98 8.89
CA ILE A 125 19.11 6.56 8.65
C ILE A 125 18.66 6.12 7.25
N GLY A 126 17.65 6.79 6.69
CA GLY A 126 17.13 6.47 5.37
C GLY A 126 16.36 7.63 4.78
N GLU A 127 16.28 7.64 3.46
CA GLU A 127 15.59 8.68 2.71
C GLU A 127 14.71 8.06 1.62
N GLY A 128 13.62 8.77 1.29
CA GLY A 128 12.74 8.43 0.19
C GLY A 128 12.12 9.66 -0.45
N VAL A 129 11.62 9.50 -1.66
CA VAL A 129 11.04 10.59 -2.45
C VAL A 129 9.66 10.19 -2.94
N GLY A 130 8.73 11.14 -2.90
CA GLY A 130 7.41 11.02 -3.50
C GLY A 130 7.12 12.25 -4.35
N ALA A 131 6.69 12.03 -5.58
CA ALA A 131 6.37 13.09 -6.53
C ALA A 131 4.93 12.97 -7.01
N ARG A 132 4.26 14.10 -7.26
CA ARG A 132 2.89 14.12 -7.77
C ARG A 132 2.62 15.38 -8.61
N SER A 133 1.91 15.21 -9.72
CA SER A 133 1.37 16.33 -10.49
C SER A 133 -0.01 16.68 -9.95
N ILE A 134 -0.21 17.94 -9.58
CA ILE A 134 -1.46 18.41 -9.00
C ILE A 134 -2.59 18.37 -10.03
N GLU A 135 -2.35 18.87 -11.24
CA GLU A 135 -3.36 18.93 -12.29
C GLU A 135 -3.67 17.54 -12.89
N ILE A 136 -2.62 16.79 -13.26
CA ILE A 136 -2.78 15.55 -14.05
C ILE A 136 -3.32 14.41 -13.19
N GLN A 137 -2.81 14.26 -11.95
CA GLN A 137 -3.12 13.12 -11.09
C GLN A 137 -4.25 13.39 -10.10
N ASP A 138 -4.43 14.65 -9.68
CA ASP A 138 -5.34 15.01 -8.60
C ASP A 138 -6.37 16.08 -8.97
N ASN A 139 -6.49 16.43 -10.26
CA ASN A 139 -7.48 17.38 -10.77
C ASN A 139 -7.46 18.74 -10.03
N GLY A 140 -6.27 19.25 -9.71
CA GLY A 140 -6.09 20.52 -9.01
C GLY A 140 -6.21 20.45 -7.49
N ASP A 141 -6.45 19.27 -6.88
CA ASP A 141 -6.55 19.12 -5.42
C ASP A 141 -5.16 19.07 -4.78
N LEU A 142 -4.69 20.24 -4.31
CA LEU A 142 -3.42 20.39 -3.63
C LEU A 142 -3.31 19.54 -2.35
N ASN A 143 -4.38 19.44 -1.54
CA ASN A 143 -4.35 18.67 -0.29
C ASN A 143 -4.17 17.17 -0.57
N LYS A 144 -4.87 16.67 -1.58
CA LYS A 144 -4.71 15.29 -2.03
C LYS A 144 -3.31 15.04 -2.55
N SER A 145 -2.80 15.90 -3.43
CA SER A 145 -1.45 15.79 -3.99
C SER A 145 -0.38 15.78 -2.91
N LEU A 146 -0.48 16.69 -1.92
CA LEU A 146 0.44 16.76 -0.80
C LEU A 146 0.44 15.48 0.04
N LYS A 147 -0.74 15.01 0.44
CA LYS A 147 -0.88 13.78 1.24
C LYS A 147 -0.38 12.54 0.50
N MET A 148 -0.63 12.45 -0.80
CA MET A 148 -0.17 11.33 -1.61
C MET A 148 1.34 11.36 -1.83
N SER A 149 1.94 12.55 -2.08
CA SER A 149 3.40 12.69 -2.16
C SER A 149 4.09 12.31 -0.86
N ALA A 150 3.57 12.78 0.28
CA ALA A 150 4.10 12.44 1.60
C ALA A 150 4.02 10.94 1.89
N LYS A 151 2.89 10.30 1.55
CA LYS A 151 2.70 8.86 1.68
C LYS A 151 3.70 8.08 0.83
N SER A 152 3.86 8.44 -0.44
CA SER A 152 4.80 7.79 -1.36
C SER A 152 6.25 7.94 -0.88
N ALA A 153 6.66 9.15 -0.47
CA ALA A 153 7.99 9.41 0.06
C ALA A 153 8.30 8.57 1.32
N MET A 154 7.33 8.47 2.23
CA MET A 154 7.49 7.68 3.46
C MET A 154 7.60 6.19 3.17
N ILE A 155 6.80 5.65 2.26
CA ILE A 155 6.87 4.24 1.86
C ILE A 155 8.23 3.95 1.19
N ASP A 156 8.70 4.79 0.27
CA ASP A 156 10.01 4.65 -0.38
C ASP A 156 11.14 4.65 0.65
N ALA A 157 11.14 5.61 1.59
CA ALA A 157 12.11 5.66 2.67
C ALA A 157 12.12 4.38 3.52
N THR A 158 10.93 3.85 3.84
CA THR A 158 10.78 2.63 4.64
C THR A 158 11.31 1.40 3.91
N LEU A 159 10.96 1.23 2.63
CA LEU A 159 11.41 0.11 1.82
C LEU A 159 12.94 0.07 1.71
N ARG A 160 13.56 1.23 1.50
CA ARG A 160 15.03 1.37 1.40
C ARG A 160 15.71 1.14 2.75
N CYS A 161 15.24 1.80 3.81
CA CYS A 161 15.83 1.71 5.14
C CYS A 161 15.75 0.28 5.70
N ALA A 162 14.60 -0.37 5.60
CA ALA A 162 14.40 -1.74 6.07
C ALA A 162 14.97 -2.81 5.11
N GLY A 163 15.35 -2.43 3.89
CA GLY A 163 15.86 -3.35 2.87
C GLY A 163 14.83 -4.42 2.46
N ILE A 164 13.56 -4.04 2.32
CA ILE A 164 12.43 -4.95 2.07
C ILE A 164 11.81 -4.81 0.67
N SER A 165 12.45 -4.10 -0.24
CA SER A 165 12.01 -3.93 -1.63
C SER A 165 11.92 -5.25 -2.41
N GLU A 166 12.51 -6.34 -1.90
CA GLU A 166 12.36 -7.67 -2.49
C GLU A 166 10.97 -8.28 -2.25
N ILE A 167 10.30 -7.93 -1.13
CA ILE A 167 8.99 -8.49 -0.76
C ILE A 167 7.84 -7.52 -1.01
N PHE A 168 8.08 -6.23 -0.93
CA PHE A 168 7.09 -5.20 -1.20
C PHE A 168 7.50 -4.31 -2.37
N THR A 169 6.49 -3.77 -3.06
CA THR A 169 6.64 -2.71 -4.07
C THR A 169 5.81 -1.50 -3.65
N GLN A 170 6.01 -0.37 -4.31
CA GLN A 170 5.14 0.81 -4.18
C GLN A 170 4.38 1.10 -5.49
N ASP A 171 4.54 0.25 -6.53
CA ASP A 171 4.09 0.52 -7.90
C ASP A 171 2.56 0.57 -8.08
N ILE A 172 1.77 0.12 -7.08
CA ILE A 172 0.29 0.13 -7.17
C ILE A 172 -0.26 1.56 -7.20
N GLU A 173 0.40 2.51 -6.53
CA GLU A 173 -0.08 3.89 -6.45
C GLU A 173 0.12 4.67 -7.75
N GLU A 174 0.98 4.18 -8.64
CA GLU A 174 1.26 4.76 -9.95
C GLU A 174 0.29 4.30 -11.04
N LEU A 175 -0.57 3.32 -10.76
CA LEU A 175 -1.55 2.85 -11.73
C LEU A 175 -2.66 3.90 -11.94
N PRO A 176 -2.95 4.26 -13.19
CA PRO A 176 -4.11 5.08 -13.52
C PRO A 176 -5.37 4.42 -12.94
N ASN A 177 -6.15 5.15 -12.14
CA ASN A 177 -7.36 4.70 -11.45
C ASN A 177 -7.15 3.90 -10.14
N TYR A 178 -5.95 3.84 -9.56
CA TYR A 178 -5.82 3.35 -8.20
C TYR A 178 -6.40 4.38 -7.22
N ASN A 179 -7.52 4.03 -6.58
CA ASN A 179 -8.07 4.80 -5.47
C ASN A 179 -7.71 4.07 -4.16
N PRO A 180 -6.81 4.60 -3.33
CA PRO A 180 -6.41 3.98 -2.07
C PRO A 180 -7.55 3.83 -1.07
N ASP A 181 -8.62 4.63 -1.21
CA ASP A 181 -9.84 4.53 -0.39
C ASP A 181 -10.74 3.36 -0.82
N HIS A 182 -10.38 2.65 -1.90
CA HIS A 182 -11.07 1.49 -2.47
C HIS A 182 -10.25 0.19 -2.45
N VAL A 183 -9.23 0.08 -1.59
CA VAL A 183 -8.63 -1.23 -1.33
C VAL A 183 -9.65 -2.05 -0.53
N GLU A 184 -10.41 -2.87 -1.21
CA GLU A 184 -11.29 -3.85 -0.59
C GLU A 184 -10.42 -4.79 0.26
N THR A 185 -10.39 -4.56 1.56
CA THR A 185 -9.82 -5.51 2.51
C THR A 185 -10.72 -6.74 2.56
N PRO A 186 -10.17 -7.97 2.53
CA PRO A 186 -10.98 -9.19 2.60
C PRO A 186 -11.88 -9.32 3.83
N HIS A 187 -11.79 -8.40 4.79
CA HIS A 187 -12.51 -8.42 6.05
C HIS A 187 -13.31 -7.16 6.41
N GLN A 188 -13.41 -6.19 5.50
CA GLN A 188 -14.46 -5.18 5.60
C GLN A 188 -15.30 -5.27 4.33
N MET A 189 -16.35 -6.08 4.40
CA MET A 189 -17.50 -5.89 3.53
C MET A 189 -17.91 -4.42 3.72
N SER A 190 -17.56 -3.57 2.72
CA SER A 190 -18.03 -2.20 2.72
C SER A 190 -19.57 -2.24 2.76
N PRO A 191 -20.25 -1.29 3.42
CA PRO A 191 -21.70 -1.25 3.41
C PRO A 191 -22.32 -1.33 2.00
N LYS A 192 -21.54 -0.98 0.95
CA LYS A 192 -21.94 -1.06 -0.46
C LYS A 192 -21.94 -2.47 -1.06
N SER A 193 -21.24 -3.44 -0.47
CA SER A 193 -21.28 -4.84 -0.95
C SER A 193 -22.55 -5.58 -0.51
N SER A 194 -23.24 -5.07 0.51
CA SER A 194 -24.55 -5.55 0.97
C SER A 194 -25.74 -4.78 0.36
N GLU A 195 -25.46 -3.74 -0.45
CA GLU A 195 -26.51 -3.04 -1.19
C GLU A 195 -27.09 -3.92 -2.29
N LEU A 196 -28.41 -3.90 -2.43
CA LEU A 196 -29.09 -4.54 -3.55
C LEU A 196 -28.68 -3.88 -4.88
N ALA A 197 -28.64 -4.67 -5.93
CA ALA A 197 -28.35 -4.20 -7.28
C ALA A 197 -29.37 -3.12 -7.68
N SER A 198 -28.92 -2.09 -8.40
CA SER A 198 -29.82 -1.08 -8.94
C SER A 198 -30.77 -1.68 -9.95
N GLU A 199 -31.93 -1.07 -10.15
CA GLU A 199 -32.90 -1.53 -11.14
C GLU A 199 -32.30 -1.74 -12.53
N LYS A 200 -31.39 -0.87 -12.95
CA LYS A 200 -30.64 -0.97 -14.21
C LYS A 200 -29.76 -2.22 -14.25
N GLN A 201 -29.09 -2.54 -13.16
CA GLN A 201 -28.25 -3.74 -13.05
C GLN A 201 -29.12 -5.01 -13.05
N VAL A 202 -30.22 -5.01 -12.29
CA VAL A 202 -31.17 -6.14 -12.28
C VAL A 202 -31.76 -6.37 -13.67
N ALA A 203 -32.15 -5.30 -14.38
CA ALA A 203 -32.65 -5.39 -15.75
C ALA A 203 -31.59 -5.98 -16.72
N ALA A 204 -30.35 -5.55 -16.61
CA ALA A 204 -29.25 -6.06 -17.45
C ALA A 204 -28.93 -7.55 -17.15
N VAL A 205 -28.93 -7.95 -15.87
CA VAL A 205 -28.75 -9.37 -15.47
C VAL A 205 -29.95 -10.20 -15.89
N ARG A 206 -31.19 -9.67 -15.80
CA ARG A 206 -32.40 -10.37 -16.26
C ARG A 206 -32.38 -10.62 -17.77
N ALA A 207 -31.75 -9.74 -18.56
CA ALA A 207 -31.57 -9.97 -20.00
C ALA A 207 -30.72 -11.20 -20.32
N LEU A 208 -29.86 -11.67 -19.41
CA LEU A 208 -29.12 -12.92 -19.58
C LEU A 208 -30.02 -14.15 -19.58
N ILE A 209 -31.15 -14.14 -18.85
CA ILE A 209 -32.09 -15.25 -18.77
C ILE A 209 -32.74 -15.54 -20.13
N VAL A 210 -32.97 -14.50 -20.91
CA VAL A 210 -33.58 -14.63 -22.26
C VAL A 210 -32.55 -14.79 -23.37
N ASN A 211 -31.26 -14.62 -23.07
CA ASN A 211 -30.18 -14.71 -24.05
C ASN A 211 -29.99 -16.18 -24.48
N PRO A 212 -30.03 -16.49 -25.80
CA PRO A 212 -29.87 -17.87 -26.30
C PRO A 212 -28.48 -18.47 -26.05
N LYS A 213 -27.44 -17.64 -25.85
CA LYS A 213 -26.07 -18.06 -25.60
C LYS A 213 -25.80 -18.45 -24.14
N VAL A 214 -26.72 -18.21 -23.22
CA VAL A 214 -26.60 -18.60 -21.81
C VAL A 214 -27.24 -19.98 -21.61
N TYR A 215 -26.53 -20.91 -20.96
CA TYR A 215 -27.00 -22.27 -20.75
C TYR A 215 -28.19 -22.35 -19.78
N PRO A 216 -29.09 -23.35 -19.92
CA PRO A 216 -30.27 -23.46 -19.06
C PRO A 216 -29.97 -23.60 -17.57
N SER A 217 -28.84 -24.19 -17.20
CA SER A 217 -28.39 -24.29 -15.82
C SER A 217 -27.99 -22.91 -15.24
N GLU A 218 -27.27 -22.10 -16.02
CA GLU A 218 -26.86 -20.76 -15.66
C GLU A 218 -28.06 -19.83 -15.52
N LYS A 219 -29.05 -19.93 -16.42
CA LYS A 219 -30.31 -19.17 -16.37
C LYS A 219 -31.07 -19.42 -15.08
N ARG A 220 -31.16 -20.70 -14.63
CA ARG A 220 -31.82 -21.04 -13.36
C ARG A 220 -31.11 -20.38 -12.18
N GLN A 221 -29.81 -20.45 -12.14
CA GLN A 221 -29.01 -19.88 -11.07
C GLN A 221 -29.08 -18.35 -11.03
N ILE A 222 -29.08 -17.68 -12.20
CA ILE A 222 -29.29 -16.22 -12.30
C ILE A 222 -30.68 -15.85 -11.80
N HIS A 223 -31.69 -16.64 -12.11
CA HIS A 223 -33.06 -16.41 -11.65
C HIS A 223 -33.15 -16.50 -10.12
N GLU A 224 -32.57 -17.52 -9.50
CA GLU A 224 -32.50 -17.68 -8.05
C GLU A 224 -31.83 -16.46 -7.39
N TRP A 225 -30.71 -16.00 -7.88
CA TRP A 225 -30.04 -14.81 -7.32
C TRP A 225 -30.88 -13.53 -7.44
N ILE A 226 -31.68 -13.37 -8.47
CA ILE A 226 -32.60 -12.23 -8.61
C ILE A 226 -33.75 -12.32 -7.60
N GLU A 227 -34.32 -13.50 -7.38
CA GLU A 227 -35.42 -13.72 -6.43
C GLU A 227 -34.98 -13.58 -4.98
N ASP A 228 -33.74 -14.01 -4.65
CA ASP A 228 -33.14 -13.89 -3.32
C ASP A 228 -32.67 -12.48 -2.98
N GLY A 229 -32.79 -11.53 -3.91
CA GLY A 229 -32.29 -10.16 -3.72
C GLY A 229 -30.86 -10.02 -4.23
N LEU A 230 -30.71 -9.82 -5.52
CA LEU A 230 -29.40 -9.68 -6.17
C LEU A 230 -28.57 -8.55 -5.58
N LEU A 231 -27.40 -8.90 -5.01
CA LEU A 231 -26.46 -7.92 -4.50
C LEU A 231 -25.75 -7.18 -5.63
N ARG A 232 -25.40 -5.92 -5.40
CA ARG A 232 -24.71 -5.05 -6.37
C ARG A 232 -23.37 -5.63 -6.84
N SER A 233 -22.61 -6.22 -5.93
CA SER A 233 -21.36 -6.90 -6.23
C SER A 233 -21.56 -8.09 -7.16
N LYS A 234 -22.56 -8.93 -6.89
CA LYS A 234 -22.89 -10.10 -7.71
C LYS A 234 -23.43 -9.72 -9.08
N ALA A 235 -24.24 -8.66 -9.15
CA ALA A 235 -24.70 -8.11 -10.43
C ALA A 235 -23.53 -7.66 -11.30
N LYS A 236 -22.55 -6.95 -10.72
CA LYS A 236 -21.34 -6.53 -11.43
C LYS A 236 -20.53 -7.71 -11.93
N GLU A 237 -20.26 -8.71 -11.08
CA GLU A 237 -19.54 -9.93 -11.45
C GLU A 237 -20.19 -10.64 -12.66
N LEU A 238 -21.52 -10.79 -12.64
CA LEU A 238 -22.25 -11.42 -13.74
C LEU A 238 -22.17 -10.60 -15.04
N LEU A 239 -22.32 -9.29 -14.94
CA LEU A 239 -22.25 -8.42 -16.11
C LEU A 239 -20.84 -8.40 -16.71
N ASP A 240 -19.79 -8.34 -15.89
CA ASP A 240 -18.41 -8.39 -16.33
C ASP A 240 -18.07 -9.77 -16.96
N TYR A 241 -18.57 -10.85 -16.41
CA TYR A 241 -18.36 -12.19 -16.94
C TYR A 241 -19.02 -12.37 -18.31
N TYR A 242 -20.31 -12.03 -18.43
CA TYR A 242 -21.06 -12.31 -19.67
C TYR A 242 -20.83 -11.27 -20.76
N TYR A 243 -20.78 -9.98 -20.41
CA TYR A 243 -20.64 -8.89 -21.38
C TYR A 243 -19.23 -8.36 -21.56
N GLY A 244 -18.31 -8.75 -20.66
CA GLY A 244 -16.95 -8.23 -20.61
C GLY A 244 -16.82 -6.97 -19.77
N ILE A 245 -15.59 -6.70 -19.34
CA ILE A 245 -15.27 -5.56 -18.47
C ILE A 245 -15.46 -4.26 -19.26
N SER A 246 -16.22 -3.33 -18.68
CA SER A 246 -16.40 -1.99 -19.24
C SER A 246 -15.74 -0.96 -18.34
N VAL A 247 -15.04 0.00 -18.94
CA VAL A 247 -14.34 1.10 -18.27
C VAL A 247 -14.92 2.43 -18.75
N LEU A 248 -15.04 3.39 -17.84
CA LEU A 248 -15.45 4.73 -18.19
C LEU A 248 -14.27 5.48 -18.82
N VAL A 249 -14.36 5.78 -20.12
CA VAL A 249 -13.34 6.53 -20.87
C VAL A 249 -14.02 7.81 -21.36
N GLU A 250 -13.48 8.97 -21.01
CA GLU A 250 -14.01 10.29 -21.43
C GLU A 250 -15.52 10.48 -21.19
N GLY A 251 -16.02 9.95 -20.07
CA GLY A 251 -17.43 10.05 -19.70
C GLY A 251 -18.37 9.03 -20.38
N ALA A 252 -17.85 8.16 -21.25
CA ALA A 252 -18.59 7.08 -21.88
C ALA A 252 -18.11 5.70 -21.40
N TRP A 253 -19.03 4.76 -21.16
CA TRP A 253 -18.68 3.39 -20.84
C TRP A 253 -18.18 2.64 -22.07
N THR A 254 -16.89 2.31 -22.10
CA THR A 254 -16.25 1.60 -23.19
C THR A 254 -15.89 0.18 -22.77
N LYS A 255 -16.25 -0.80 -23.59
CA LYS A 255 -15.93 -2.20 -23.38
C LYS A 255 -14.45 -2.45 -23.62
N THR A 256 -13.72 -2.99 -22.63
CA THR A 256 -12.27 -3.22 -22.70
C THR A 256 -11.88 -4.69 -22.90
N GLY A 257 -12.86 -5.61 -22.86
CA GLY A 257 -12.62 -7.04 -23.02
C GLY A 257 -13.81 -7.79 -23.59
N HIS A 258 -13.54 -8.98 -24.10
CA HIS A 258 -14.59 -9.90 -24.57
C HIS A 258 -15.19 -10.65 -23.38
N GLY A 259 -16.51 -10.56 -23.23
CA GLY A 259 -17.24 -11.38 -22.28
C GLY A 259 -17.49 -12.80 -22.82
N GLU A 260 -18.10 -13.65 -21.97
CA GLU A 260 -18.42 -15.02 -22.33
C GLU A 260 -19.41 -15.11 -23.50
N LEU A 261 -20.32 -14.13 -23.63
CA LEU A 261 -21.26 -14.05 -24.74
C LEU A 261 -20.59 -13.77 -26.10
N ASP A 262 -19.43 -13.14 -26.11
CA ASP A 262 -18.66 -12.90 -27.33
C ASP A 262 -17.88 -14.17 -27.76
N ARG A 263 -17.58 -15.06 -26.80
CA ARG A 263 -16.82 -16.30 -27.03
C ARG A 263 -17.69 -17.48 -27.43
N ARG A 264 -18.97 -17.45 -27.04
CA ARG A 264 -20.00 -18.40 -27.45
C ARG A 264 -20.73 -17.91 -28.69
#